data_8c33f75382fe34c5f16ac166bf8ddba3
#
_entry.id   8c33f75382fe34c5f16ac166bf8ddba3
#
_cell.length_a   1.000
_cell.length_b   1.000
_cell.length_c   1.000
_cell.angle_alpha   90.00
_cell.angle_beta   90.00
_cell.angle_gamma   90.00
#
_symmetry.space_group_name_H-M   'P 1'
#
loop_
_entity.id
_entity.type
_entity.pdbx_description
1 polymer ?
#
loop_
_entity_poly.entity_id
_entity_poly.type
_entity_poly.pdbx_seq_one_letter_code
_entity_poly.pdbx_strand_id
1 'polypeptide(L)'
;MTPRRTGKTDGRLNLSHILLVVFIAALPLAAPLQAADLPPELPLWEKQPSDYPIGQAVKEQVRSVPAPPGSPSGLNRAFSSVSVPTYSIHRPRNPNGVGLVICPGGGFRDVWIDREGHDLALWLKDHNVTSLVLKYRTRPADLTPANAWQDYQRAVQADARQAIRILRKEAPDLGLQPNKIGICGFSAGGQLAMMCALQPEPKPPETEVSGMPDFAGLFYPGIPDDVGQLIENRTAPGSAAPGICPIFIMNARDDKLTPAAKCVDFYAKLLKAGVKAERHVFSKGAHGFGLGDGRGKSTALWPAGFAAWLQDSDMIQDK
;
A
#
# COMPACT_ATOMS: atom_id res chain seq x y z
N MET A 1 -46.13 59.91 -59.08
CA MET A 1 -46.51 60.84 -58.02
C MET A 1 -45.59 60.67 -56.85
N THR A 2 -44.94 61.67 -56.52
CA THR A 2 -43.90 62.00 -55.55
C THR A 2 -44.26 61.75 -54.10
N PRO A 3 -43.36 62.11 -53.24
CA PRO A 3 -42.50 61.27 -52.36
C PRO A 3 -42.72 61.59 -50.87
N ARG A 4 -41.98 60.92 -49.93
CA ARG A 4 -41.47 61.52 -48.66
C ARG A 4 -40.74 60.50 -47.82
N ARG A 5 -39.47 60.73 -47.60
CA ARG A 5 -38.67 61.34 -46.50
C ARG A 5 -38.57 60.51 -45.26
N THR A 6 -37.45 59.95 -45.03
CA THR A 6 -36.35 60.22 -44.07
C THR A 6 -36.72 60.18 -42.60
N GLY A 7 -36.02 59.32 -41.86
CA GLY A 7 -35.81 59.35 -40.42
C GLY A 7 -34.64 58.52 -40.04
N LYS A 8 -33.44 59.12 -40.08
CA LYS A 8 -32.27 58.58 -39.36
C LYS A 8 -32.48 58.81 -37.86
N THR A 9 -32.40 57.76 -37.07
CA THR A 9 -32.15 57.90 -35.66
C THR A 9 -30.84 57.18 -35.32
N ASP A 10 -29.83 58.00 -35.01
CA ASP A 10 -28.54 57.50 -34.40
C ASP A 10 -28.78 57.02 -32.99
N GLY A 11 -28.81 55.71 -32.83
CA GLY A 11 -28.78 55.07 -31.54
C GLY A 11 -27.31 54.68 -31.12
N ARG A 12 -26.63 55.58 -30.43
CA ARG A 12 -25.35 55.28 -29.82
C ARG A 12 -25.59 54.27 -28.69
N LEU A 13 -25.19 53.04 -28.88
CA LEU A 13 -25.07 52.04 -27.81
C LEU A 13 -23.83 52.36 -26.98
N ASN A 14 -24.10 52.81 -25.76
CA ASN A 14 -23.09 53.04 -24.74
C ASN A 14 -22.68 51.66 -24.15
N LEU A 15 -21.56 51.07 -24.62
CA LEU A 15 -20.98 49.87 -24.03
C LEU A 15 -20.24 50.28 -22.76
N SER A 16 -20.95 50.24 -21.63
CA SER A 16 -20.31 50.26 -20.32
C SER A 16 -19.55 48.95 -20.12
N HIS A 17 -18.22 48.99 -20.15
CA HIS A 17 -17.34 47.89 -19.85
C HIS A 17 -17.47 47.56 -18.37
N ILE A 18 -18.23 46.51 -18.03
CA ILE A 18 -18.20 45.90 -16.71
C ILE A 18 -16.94 45.04 -16.67
N LEU A 19 -15.90 45.55 -16.00
CA LEU A 19 -14.68 44.80 -15.69
C LEU A 19 -15.02 43.79 -14.57
N LEU A 20 -15.30 42.54 -14.94
CA LEU A 20 -15.47 41.46 -13.98
C LEU A 20 -14.08 41.07 -13.42
N VAL A 21 -13.70 41.62 -12.28
CA VAL A 21 -12.50 41.21 -11.59
C VAL A 21 -12.79 39.87 -10.90
N VAL A 22 -12.39 38.77 -11.55
CA VAL A 22 -12.41 37.45 -10.95
C VAL A 22 -11.27 37.38 -9.94
N PHE A 23 -11.58 37.51 -8.65
CA PHE A 23 -10.66 37.16 -7.57
C PHE A 23 -10.50 35.63 -7.56
N ILE A 24 -9.47 35.13 -8.23
CA ILE A 24 -9.00 33.77 -8.01
C ILE A 24 -8.33 33.78 -6.64
N ALA A 25 -9.06 33.37 -5.59
CA ALA A 25 -8.46 33.06 -4.32
C ALA A 25 -7.49 31.87 -4.55
N ALA A 26 -6.19 32.15 -4.58
CA ALA A 26 -5.18 31.13 -4.56
C ALA A 26 -5.34 30.39 -3.23
N LEU A 27 -5.88 29.18 -3.29
CA LEU A 27 -5.79 28.23 -2.17
C LEU A 27 -4.29 28.08 -1.84
N PRO A 28 -3.90 28.23 -0.55
CA PRO A 28 -2.51 28.01 -0.20
C PRO A 28 -2.13 26.57 -0.62
N LEU A 29 -1.12 26.42 -1.48
CA LEU A 29 -0.48 25.13 -1.68
C LEU A 29 -0.09 24.63 -0.29
N ALA A 30 -0.64 23.47 0.12
CA ALA A 30 -0.20 22.83 1.34
C ALA A 30 1.31 22.66 1.25
N ALA A 31 2.04 23.18 2.22
CA ALA A 31 3.47 22.99 2.30
C ALA A 31 3.76 21.48 2.31
N PRO A 32 4.79 20.99 1.61
CA PRO A 32 5.15 19.59 1.65
C PRO A 32 5.43 19.16 3.09
N LEU A 33 4.90 18.02 3.50
CA LEU A 33 5.13 17.46 4.83
C LEU A 33 6.65 17.26 5.02
N GLN A 34 7.18 17.71 6.15
CA GLN A 34 8.59 17.50 6.48
C GLN A 34 8.76 16.18 7.24
N ALA A 35 9.96 15.60 7.22
CA ALA A 35 10.26 14.36 7.95
C ALA A 35 9.94 14.43 9.45
N ALA A 36 9.93 15.62 10.06
CA ALA A 36 9.55 15.87 11.46
C ALA A 36 8.05 15.63 11.73
N ASP A 37 7.22 15.63 10.69
CA ASP A 37 5.76 15.41 10.81
C ASP A 37 5.38 13.93 10.68
N LEU A 38 6.36 13.04 10.39
CA LEU A 38 6.13 11.60 10.37
C LEU A 38 6.15 11.03 11.79
N PRO A 39 5.35 9.99 12.07
CA PRO A 39 5.40 9.30 13.35
C PRO A 39 6.78 8.71 13.63
N PRO A 40 7.17 8.58 14.91
CA PRO A 40 8.45 7.95 15.26
C PRO A 40 8.51 6.49 14.80
N GLU A 41 9.73 6.03 14.49
CA GLU A 41 10.01 4.62 14.29
C GLU A 41 10.16 3.93 15.65
N LEU A 42 9.45 2.83 15.82
CA LEU A 42 9.49 1.97 17.02
C LEU A 42 10.10 0.61 16.66
N PRO A 43 10.81 -0.08 17.58
CA PRO A 43 11.33 -1.42 17.34
C PRO A 43 10.19 -2.41 17.16
N LEU A 44 10.26 -3.26 16.11
CA LEU A 44 9.24 -4.27 15.83
C LEU A 44 9.21 -5.39 16.86
N TRP A 45 10.37 -5.72 17.42
CA TRP A 45 10.57 -6.80 18.38
C TRP A 45 11.16 -6.26 19.69
N GLU A 46 10.64 -6.68 20.83
CA GLU A 46 11.26 -6.38 22.14
C GLU A 46 12.65 -7.00 22.25
N LYS A 47 12.80 -8.24 21.75
CA LYS A 47 14.06 -8.92 21.59
C LYS A 47 14.18 -9.42 20.16
N GLN A 48 15.28 -9.12 19.49
CA GLN A 48 15.53 -9.60 18.13
C GLN A 48 15.46 -11.15 18.13
N PRO A 49 14.72 -11.76 17.17
CA PRO A 49 14.72 -13.20 17.00
C PRO A 49 16.13 -13.71 16.75
N SER A 50 16.56 -14.74 17.51
CA SER A 50 17.91 -15.30 17.44
C SER A 50 18.19 -16.13 16.19
N ASP A 51 17.14 -16.50 15.47
CA ASP A 51 17.14 -17.38 14.30
C ASP A 51 17.31 -16.65 12.96
N TYR A 52 17.64 -15.36 13.02
CA TYR A 52 17.85 -14.60 11.80
C TYR A 52 19.23 -14.89 11.19
N PRO A 53 19.30 -15.31 9.91
CA PRO A 53 20.55 -15.75 9.27
C PRO A 53 21.58 -14.65 8.99
N ILE A 54 21.35 -13.42 9.44
CA ILE A 54 22.31 -12.32 9.28
C ILE A 54 23.33 -12.41 10.43
N GLY A 55 24.42 -13.10 10.19
CA GLY A 55 25.49 -13.33 11.17
C GLY A 55 26.32 -12.11 11.56
N GLN A 56 26.04 -10.90 11.08
CA GLN A 56 26.69 -9.66 11.49
C GLN A 56 25.70 -8.49 11.41
N ALA A 57 25.74 -7.63 12.43
CA ALA A 57 25.03 -6.34 12.40
C ALA A 57 25.65 -5.45 11.31
N VAL A 58 25.06 -5.48 10.13
CA VAL A 58 25.44 -4.58 9.03
C VAL A 58 24.81 -3.22 9.31
N LYS A 59 25.59 -2.15 9.16
CA LYS A 59 25.07 -0.78 9.34
C LYS A 59 24.01 -0.50 8.27
N GLU A 60 22.80 -0.17 8.72
CA GLU A 60 21.71 0.30 7.86
C GLU A 60 22.18 1.51 7.03
N GLN A 61 21.79 1.52 5.77
CA GLN A 61 22.10 2.60 4.84
C GLN A 61 20.80 3.24 4.36
N VAL A 62 20.82 4.55 4.17
CA VAL A 62 19.72 5.30 3.62
C VAL A 62 20.16 6.04 2.36
N ARG A 63 19.35 5.93 1.32
CA ARG A 63 19.48 6.68 0.09
C ARG A 63 18.24 7.55 -0.09
N SER A 64 18.43 8.85 -0.30
CA SER A 64 17.35 9.78 -0.60
C SER A 64 17.44 10.20 -2.07
N VAL A 65 16.29 10.24 -2.73
CA VAL A 65 16.12 10.76 -4.10
C VAL A 65 14.96 11.76 -4.11
N PRO A 66 14.82 12.60 -5.16
CA PRO A 66 13.69 13.52 -5.22
C PRO A 66 12.36 12.80 -5.09
N ALA A 67 11.46 13.37 -4.28
CA ALA A 67 10.11 12.87 -4.16
C ALA A 67 9.34 13.01 -5.49
N PRO A 68 8.48 12.04 -5.85
CA PRO A 68 7.65 12.17 -7.02
C PRO A 68 6.66 13.34 -6.84
N PRO A 69 6.21 13.98 -7.94
CA PRO A 69 5.21 15.03 -7.88
C PRO A 69 3.95 14.56 -7.16
N GLY A 70 3.46 15.35 -6.21
CA GLY A 70 2.27 15.03 -5.43
C GLY A 70 2.48 14.02 -4.30
N SER A 71 3.73 13.68 -3.97
CA SER A 71 4.04 12.86 -2.79
C SER A 71 3.54 13.55 -1.52
N PRO A 72 2.63 12.91 -0.74
CA PRO A 72 2.12 13.49 0.50
C PRO A 72 3.20 13.74 1.56
N SER A 73 4.21 12.87 1.64
CA SER A 73 5.32 13.03 2.59
C SER A 73 6.37 14.05 2.13
N GLY A 74 6.44 14.35 0.84
CA GLY A 74 7.52 15.15 0.25
C GLY A 74 8.89 14.48 0.32
N LEU A 75 8.96 13.19 0.70
CA LEU A 75 10.17 12.41 0.89
C LEU A 75 10.23 11.23 -0.08
N ASN A 76 11.44 10.71 -0.33
CA ASN A 76 11.62 9.48 -1.13
C ASN A 76 12.91 8.78 -0.72
N ARG A 77 12.88 8.14 0.46
CA ARG A 77 14.01 7.42 1.05
C ARG A 77 13.87 5.92 0.78
N ALA A 78 14.99 5.27 0.54
CA ALA A 78 15.14 3.83 0.48
C ALA A 78 16.16 3.38 1.51
N PHE A 79 15.80 2.43 2.36
CA PHE A 79 16.67 1.82 3.36
C PHE A 79 17.15 0.46 2.88
N SER A 80 18.46 0.20 3.00
CA SER A 80 19.07 -1.10 2.73
C SER A 80 19.88 -1.59 3.94
N SER A 81 20.24 -2.86 3.93
CA SER A 81 20.94 -3.49 5.06
C SER A 81 20.16 -3.36 6.39
N VAL A 82 18.83 -3.39 6.31
CA VAL A 82 17.98 -3.37 7.51
C VAL A 82 18.11 -4.71 8.22
N SER A 83 18.77 -4.70 9.37
CA SER A 83 18.93 -5.88 10.26
C SER A 83 18.01 -5.79 11.49
N VAL A 84 17.62 -4.57 11.87
CA VAL A 84 16.69 -4.29 12.97
C VAL A 84 15.40 -3.72 12.39
N PRO A 85 14.34 -4.52 12.27
CA PRO A 85 13.07 -4.04 11.71
C PRO A 85 12.38 -3.07 12.69
N THR A 86 11.78 -2.03 12.13
CA THR A 86 11.04 -1.00 12.85
C THR A 86 9.70 -0.73 12.19
N TYR A 87 8.82 0.00 12.87
CA TYR A 87 7.55 0.42 12.32
C TYR A 87 7.16 1.82 12.78
N SER A 88 6.25 2.46 12.04
CA SER A 88 5.62 3.73 12.40
C SER A 88 4.12 3.63 12.23
N ILE A 89 3.32 4.13 13.21
CA ILE A 89 1.86 4.09 13.15
C ILE A 89 1.30 5.46 12.76
N HIS A 90 0.54 5.49 11.66
CA HIS A 90 -0.25 6.63 11.23
C HIS A 90 -1.70 6.46 11.71
N ARG A 91 -2.06 7.15 12.78
CA ARG A 91 -3.41 7.11 13.35
C ARG A 91 -4.21 8.33 12.92
N PRO A 92 -5.41 8.19 12.32
CA PRO A 92 -6.32 9.29 12.08
C PRO A 92 -6.97 9.77 13.39
N ARG A 93 -7.57 10.96 13.36
CA ARG A 93 -8.30 11.48 14.53
C ARG A 93 -9.52 10.62 14.89
N ASN A 94 -10.24 10.15 13.87
CA ASN A 94 -11.45 9.34 14.00
C ASN A 94 -11.29 8.01 13.23
N PRO A 95 -10.64 6.99 13.82
CA PRO A 95 -10.46 5.69 13.16
C PRO A 95 -11.79 5.06 12.78
N ASN A 96 -11.85 4.40 11.60
CA ASN A 96 -13.03 3.67 11.12
C ASN A 96 -13.07 2.19 11.53
N GLY A 97 -12.14 1.77 12.39
CA GLY A 97 -12.04 0.39 12.86
C GLY A 97 -11.09 -0.51 12.05
N VAL A 98 -10.61 -0.05 10.89
CA VAL A 98 -9.69 -0.83 10.05
C VAL A 98 -8.24 -0.52 10.39
N GLY A 99 -7.43 -1.57 10.55
CA GLY A 99 -5.97 -1.48 10.65
C GLY A 99 -5.29 -2.08 9.42
N LEU A 100 -4.22 -1.47 8.93
CA LEU A 100 -3.52 -1.93 7.73
C LEU A 100 -2.00 -1.87 7.91
N VAL A 101 -1.34 -3.03 7.81
CA VAL A 101 0.12 -3.10 7.70
C VAL A 101 0.52 -2.80 6.26
N ILE A 102 1.46 -1.89 6.06
CA ILE A 102 1.99 -1.51 4.74
C ILE A 102 3.43 -2.02 4.63
N CYS A 103 3.68 -2.87 3.65
CA CYS A 103 4.99 -3.42 3.30
C CYS A 103 5.50 -2.73 2.02
N PRO A 104 6.45 -1.78 2.11
CA PRO A 104 7.03 -1.14 0.92
C PRO A 104 7.80 -2.14 0.05
N GLY A 105 8.00 -1.81 -1.23
CA GLY A 105 8.82 -2.59 -2.14
C GLY A 105 10.31 -2.25 -2.06
N GLY A 106 11.07 -2.82 -3.00
CA GLY A 106 12.54 -2.63 -3.10
C GLY A 106 13.29 -3.93 -3.39
N GLY A 107 12.64 -4.94 -3.97
CA GLY A 107 13.25 -6.22 -4.36
C GLY A 107 13.81 -7.02 -3.18
N PHE A 108 13.31 -6.79 -1.98
CA PHE A 108 13.83 -7.30 -0.71
C PHE A 108 15.27 -6.85 -0.36
N ARG A 109 15.88 -6.00 -1.19
CA ARG A 109 17.19 -5.38 -0.94
C ARG A 109 17.07 -4.01 -0.31
N ASP A 110 16.04 -3.28 -0.71
CA ASP A 110 15.68 -1.96 -0.21
C ASP A 110 14.27 -1.99 0.38
N VAL A 111 13.96 -1.00 1.21
CA VAL A 111 12.61 -0.63 1.64
C VAL A 111 12.37 0.82 1.24
N TRP A 112 11.53 1.07 0.22
CA TRP A 112 11.15 2.40 -0.24
C TRP A 112 10.11 3.01 0.69
N ILE A 113 10.56 3.38 1.89
CA ILE A 113 9.72 3.65 3.06
C ILE A 113 8.72 4.80 2.85
N ASP A 114 9.08 5.81 2.06
CA ASP A 114 8.20 6.97 1.86
C ASP A 114 7.21 6.71 0.74
N ARG A 115 7.66 6.56 -0.50
CA ARG A 115 6.81 6.43 -1.69
C ARG A 115 5.84 5.25 -1.64
N GLU A 116 6.24 4.15 -1.05
CA GLU A 116 5.47 2.90 -0.96
C GLU A 116 5.07 2.55 0.49
N GLY A 117 5.25 3.50 1.41
CA GLY A 117 4.91 3.36 2.82
C GLY A 117 4.18 4.60 3.33
N HIS A 118 4.94 5.63 3.73
CA HIS A 118 4.40 6.84 4.36
C HIS A 118 3.40 7.58 3.47
N ASP A 119 3.61 7.66 2.16
CA ASP A 119 2.68 8.32 1.25
C ASP A 119 1.30 7.65 1.26
N LEU A 120 1.27 6.31 1.19
CA LEU A 120 0.01 5.57 1.30
C LEU A 120 -0.60 5.72 2.70
N ALA A 121 0.22 5.68 3.75
CA ALA A 121 -0.25 5.82 5.12
C ALA A 121 -0.89 7.20 5.38
N LEU A 122 -0.34 8.27 4.83
CA LEU A 122 -0.92 9.61 4.90
C LEU A 122 -2.25 9.69 4.14
N TRP A 123 -2.30 9.13 2.94
CA TRP A 123 -3.54 9.05 2.17
C TRP A 123 -4.63 8.26 2.93
N LEU A 124 -4.29 7.11 3.51
CA LEU A 124 -5.20 6.28 4.32
C LEU A 124 -5.67 7.00 5.59
N LYS A 125 -4.78 7.75 6.23
CA LYS A 125 -5.11 8.58 7.40
C LYS A 125 -6.22 9.59 7.10
N ASP A 126 -6.19 10.22 5.90
CA ASP A 126 -7.25 11.13 5.45
C ASP A 126 -8.58 10.40 5.16
N HIS A 127 -8.52 9.07 5.00
CA HIS A 127 -9.69 8.18 4.82
C HIS A 127 -10.05 7.42 6.12
N ASN A 128 -9.59 7.89 7.28
CA ASN A 128 -9.86 7.33 8.61
C ASN A 128 -9.37 5.88 8.83
N VAL A 129 -8.44 5.39 8.02
CA VAL A 129 -7.79 4.09 8.20
C VAL A 129 -6.50 4.27 9.00
N THR A 130 -6.35 3.52 10.08
CA THR A 130 -5.08 3.44 10.83
C THR A 130 -4.13 2.52 10.07
N SER A 131 -2.88 2.96 9.87
CA SER A 131 -1.89 2.14 9.19
C SER A 131 -0.56 2.08 9.93
N LEU A 132 0.14 0.96 9.76
CA LEU A 132 1.47 0.69 10.27
C LEU A 132 2.39 0.51 9.07
N VAL A 133 3.34 1.42 8.90
CA VAL A 133 4.39 1.31 7.88
C VAL A 133 5.52 0.46 8.45
N LEU A 134 5.81 -0.66 7.79
CA LEU A 134 6.81 -1.62 8.24
C LEU A 134 8.12 -1.42 7.48
N LYS A 135 9.21 -1.13 8.20
CA LYS A 135 10.58 -1.26 7.70
C LYS A 135 11.10 -2.65 8.07
N TYR A 136 10.79 -3.63 7.23
CA TYR A 136 11.15 -5.02 7.45
C TYR A 136 12.63 -5.27 7.13
N ARG A 137 13.18 -6.38 7.64
CA ARG A 137 14.56 -6.82 7.37
C ARG A 137 14.80 -6.99 5.87
N THR A 138 15.93 -6.48 5.37
CA THR A 138 16.29 -6.63 3.96
C THR A 138 17.24 -7.80 3.76
N ARG A 139 17.20 -8.37 2.56
CA ARG A 139 18.04 -9.50 2.18
C ARG A 139 19.52 -9.07 2.12
N PRO A 140 20.43 -9.82 2.74
CA PRO A 140 21.88 -9.62 2.55
C PRO A 140 22.29 -9.72 1.08
N ALA A 141 23.32 -8.96 0.68
CA ALA A 141 23.80 -8.94 -0.71
C ALA A 141 24.41 -10.28 -1.13
N ASP A 142 25.02 -11.00 -0.20
CA ASP A 142 25.79 -12.24 -0.33
C ASP A 142 25.02 -13.48 0.14
N LEU A 143 23.69 -13.47 0.04
CA LEU A 143 22.85 -14.58 0.51
C LEU A 143 23.20 -15.89 -0.21
N THR A 144 23.96 -16.74 0.44
CA THR A 144 24.32 -18.10 0.05
C THR A 144 24.29 -19.00 1.29
N PRO A 145 23.92 -20.24 1.22
CA PRO A 145 23.54 -21.11 0.12
C PRO A 145 22.04 -20.98 -0.28
N ALA A 146 21.58 -21.82 -1.23
CA ALA A 146 20.22 -21.72 -1.79
C ALA A 146 19.08 -21.79 -0.75
N ASN A 147 19.24 -22.53 0.34
CA ASN A 147 18.24 -22.62 1.43
C ASN A 147 18.16 -21.32 2.25
N ALA A 148 19.20 -20.47 2.26
CA ALA A 148 19.16 -19.19 2.95
C ALA A 148 18.08 -18.25 2.41
N TRP A 149 17.64 -18.41 1.14
CA TRP A 149 16.50 -17.67 0.60
C TRP A 149 15.19 -18.03 1.32
N GLN A 150 14.96 -19.31 1.60
CA GLN A 150 13.76 -19.75 2.33
C GLN A 150 13.80 -19.28 3.79
N ASP A 151 14.97 -19.30 4.43
CA ASP A 151 15.16 -18.79 5.79
C ASP A 151 14.89 -17.29 5.85
N TYR A 152 15.40 -16.54 4.88
CA TYR A 152 15.09 -15.12 4.75
C TYR A 152 13.59 -14.87 4.56
N GLN A 153 12.93 -15.64 3.68
CA GLN A 153 11.49 -15.51 3.47
C GLN A 153 10.70 -15.78 4.76
N ARG A 154 11.09 -16.78 5.56
CA ARG A 154 10.47 -17.03 6.87
C ARG A 154 10.67 -15.86 7.83
N ALA A 155 11.88 -15.33 7.88
CA ALA A 155 12.21 -14.21 8.76
C ALA A 155 11.41 -12.94 8.41
N VAL A 156 11.32 -12.57 7.13
CA VAL A 156 10.58 -11.37 6.71
C VAL A 156 9.07 -11.53 6.86
N GLN A 157 8.55 -12.76 6.69
CA GLN A 157 7.15 -13.05 7.01
C GLN A 157 6.86 -12.96 8.51
N ALA A 158 7.81 -13.38 9.35
CA ALA A 158 7.70 -13.22 10.80
C ALA A 158 7.60 -11.73 11.17
N ASP A 159 8.40 -10.85 10.53
CA ASP A 159 8.30 -9.41 10.72
C ASP A 159 6.92 -8.88 10.35
N ALA A 160 6.39 -9.25 9.18
CA ALA A 160 5.08 -8.79 8.72
C ALA A 160 3.94 -9.30 9.62
N ARG A 161 4.01 -10.55 10.09
CA ARG A 161 3.04 -11.11 11.03
C ARG A 161 3.11 -10.45 12.41
N GLN A 162 4.32 -10.11 12.86
CA GLN A 162 4.50 -9.36 14.10
C GLN A 162 3.85 -7.96 14.01
N ALA A 163 3.97 -7.29 12.87
CA ALA A 163 3.29 -6.02 12.65
C ALA A 163 1.76 -6.15 12.71
N ILE A 164 1.18 -7.24 12.15
CA ILE A 164 -0.24 -7.55 12.29
C ILE A 164 -0.62 -7.77 13.76
N ARG A 165 0.18 -8.54 14.50
CA ARG A 165 -0.06 -8.78 15.93
C ARG A 165 -0.03 -7.50 16.76
N ILE A 166 0.90 -6.59 16.47
CA ILE A 166 0.98 -5.27 17.12
C ILE A 166 -0.34 -4.53 16.93
N LEU A 167 -0.81 -4.33 15.70
CA LEU A 167 -2.09 -3.68 15.45
C LEU A 167 -3.27 -4.40 16.12
N ARG A 168 -3.26 -5.73 16.15
CA ARG A 168 -4.33 -6.54 16.74
C ARG A 168 -4.33 -6.47 18.27
N LYS A 169 -3.16 -6.44 18.91
CA LYS A 169 -3.01 -6.27 20.35
C LYS A 169 -3.39 -4.86 20.80
N GLU A 170 -2.98 -3.85 20.03
CA GLU A 170 -3.24 -2.44 20.32
C GLU A 170 -4.60 -1.94 19.76
N ALA A 171 -5.41 -2.85 19.22
CA ALA A 171 -6.68 -2.49 18.58
C ALA A 171 -7.59 -1.62 19.48
N PRO A 172 -7.78 -1.91 20.79
CA PRO A 172 -8.61 -1.07 21.65
C PRO A 172 -8.10 0.38 21.74
N ASP A 173 -6.79 0.57 21.92
CA ASP A 173 -6.17 1.88 22.06
C ASP A 173 -6.10 2.67 20.76
N LEU A 174 -6.00 1.96 19.63
CA LEU A 174 -5.96 2.53 18.30
C LEU A 174 -7.36 2.78 17.70
N GLY A 175 -8.43 2.32 18.34
CA GLY A 175 -9.80 2.41 17.83
C GLY A 175 -10.05 1.47 16.66
N LEU A 176 -9.44 0.28 16.69
CA LEU A 176 -9.54 -0.75 15.65
C LEU A 176 -10.44 -1.92 16.08
N GLN A 177 -10.95 -2.64 15.10
CA GLN A 177 -11.61 -3.94 15.31
C GLN A 177 -10.57 -5.05 15.09
N PRO A 178 -10.33 -5.95 16.07
CA PRO A 178 -9.27 -6.97 15.97
C PRO A 178 -9.42 -7.94 14.81
N ASN A 179 -10.61 -8.05 14.24
CA ASN A 179 -10.96 -8.88 13.08
C ASN A 179 -10.99 -8.10 11.75
N LYS A 180 -10.44 -6.87 11.74
CA LYS A 180 -10.32 -6.00 10.56
C LYS A 180 -8.88 -5.46 10.41
N ILE A 181 -7.91 -6.34 10.59
CA ILE A 181 -6.49 -6.01 10.45
C ILE A 181 -5.96 -6.67 9.16
N GLY A 182 -5.71 -5.85 8.17
CA GLY A 182 -5.18 -6.30 6.89
C GLY A 182 -3.69 -6.07 6.71
N ILE A 183 -3.19 -6.56 5.58
CA ILE A 183 -1.84 -6.30 5.11
C ILE A 183 -1.88 -5.85 3.66
N CYS A 184 -1.05 -4.89 3.29
CA CYS A 184 -0.83 -4.57 1.89
C CYS A 184 0.65 -4.36 1.60
N GLY A 185 1.00 -4.35 0.32
CA GLY A 185 2.38 -4.06 -0.04
C GLY A 185 2.59 -3.87 -1.54
N PHE A 186 3.74 -3.33 -1.85
CA PHE A 186 4.16 -2.94 -3.18
C PHE A 186 5.30 -3.82 -3.67
N SER A 187 5.25 -4.29 -4.91
CA SER A 187 6.36 -5.05 -5.51
C SER A 187 6.79 -6.25 -4.64
N ALA A 188 8.02 -6.27 -4.12
CA ALA A 188 8.49 -7.27 -3.16
C ALA A 188 7.67 -7.26 -1.86
N GLY A 189 7.25 -6.07 -1.38
CA GLY A 189 6.33 -5.96 -0.23
C GLY A 189 4.94 -6.52 -0.55
N GLY A 190 4.48 -6.41 -1.81
CA GLY A 190 3.26 -7.07 -2.29
C GLY A 190 3.40 -8.60 -2.33
N GLN A 191 4.57 -9.11 -2.71
CA GLN A 191 4.88 -10.54 -2.57
C GLN A 191 4.88 -10.98 -1.10
N LEU A 192 5.45 -10.18 -0.19
CA LEU A 192 5.43 -10.45 1.25
C LEU A 192 4.00 -10.49 1.79
N ALA A 193 3.16 -9.52 1.43
CA ALA A 193 1.75 -9.49 1.82
C ALA A 193 0.99 -10.72 1.31
N MET A 194 1.24 -11.13 0.05
CA MET A 194 0.68 -12.35 -0.53
C MET A 194 1.13 -13.60 0.23
N MET A 195 2.41 -13.72 0.57
CA MET A 195 2.92 -14.86 1.34
C MET A 195 2.25 -14.95 2.72
N CYS A 196 2.03 -13.81 3.40
CA CYS A 196 1.31 -13.78 4.68
C CYS A 196 -0.17 -14.19 4.53
N ALA A 197 -0.82 -13.85 3.41
CA ALA A 197 -2.21 -14.23 3.14
C ALA A 197 -2.37 -15.71 2.75
N LEU A 198 -1.43 -16.24 1.95
CA LEU A 198 -1.52 -17.60 1.39
C LEU A 198 -0.88 -18.68 2.26
N GLN A 199 0.19 -18.40 2.96
CA GLN A 199 0.87 -19.39 3.79
C GLN A 199 0.26 -19.44 5.19
N PRO A 200 0.02 -20.65 5.74
CA PRO A 200 -0.44 -20.77 7.12
C PRO A 200 0.62 -20.21 8.07
N GLU A 201 0.15 -19.61 9.14
CA GLU A 201 1.02 -19.22 10.23
C GLU A 201 1.51 -20.46 10.98
N PRO A 202 2.80 -20.59 11.29
CA PRO A 202 3.24 -21.55 12.31
C PRO A 202 2.42 -21.31 13.58
N LYS A 203 1.93 -22.38 14.23
CA LYS A 203 1.07 -22.23 15.41
C LYS A 203 1.72 -21.29 16.42
N PRO A 204 1.11 -20.11 16.68
CA PRO A 204 1.68 -19.20 17.67
C PRO A 204 1.56 -19.81 19.07
N PRO A 205 2.36 -19.39 20.05
CA PRO A 205 2.11 -19.72 21.45
C PRO A 205 0.66 -19.37 21.81
N GLU A 206 0.05 -20.15 22.72
CA GLU A 206 -1.37 -19.96 23.10
C GLU A 206 -1.69 -18.56 23.64
N THR A 207 -0.66 -17.84 24.11
CA THR A 207 -0.77 -16.46 24.63
C THR A 207 -0.70 -15.38 23.53
N GLU A 208 -0.43 -15.75 22.28
CA GLU A 208 -0.30 -14.79 21.18
C GLU A 208 -1.55 -14.71 20.31
N VAL A 209 -1.88 -13.49 19.89
CA VAL A 209 -2.91 -13.26 18.88
C VAL A 209 -2.40 -13.66 17.49
N SER A 210 -3.31 -14.03 16.59
CA SER A 210 -2.96 -14.40 15.22
C SER A 210 -2.25 -13.30 14.45
N GLY A 211 -1.19 -13.64 13.71
CA GLY A 211 -0.53 -12.81 12.71
C GLY A 211 -1.09 -13.00 11.30
N MET A 212 -2.22 -13.71 11.13
CA MET A 212 -2.88 -13.84 9.84
C MET A 212 -3.67 -12.57 9.51
N PRO A 213 -3.61 -12.07 8.28
CA PRO A 213 -4.38 -10.90 7.88
C PRO A 213 -5.85 -11.27 7.65
N ASP A 214 -6.76 -10.30 7.91
CA ASP A 214 -8.19 -10.44 7.64
C ASP A 214 -8.54 -10.04 6.19
N PHE A 215 -7.65 -9.31 5.51
CA PHE A 215 -7.69 -8.97 4.08
C PHE A 215 -6.29 -8.62 3.57
N ALA A 216 -6.08 -8.63 2.24
CA ALA A 216 -4.79 -8.29 1.66
C ALA A 216 -4.90 -7.38 0.42
N GLY A 217 -4.00 -6.38 0.30
CA GLY A 217 -3.82 -5.52 -0.86
C GLY A 217 -2.46 -5.78 -1.53
N LEU A 218 -2.47 -6.17 -2.80
CA LEU A 218 -1.26 -6.55 -3.54
C LEU A 218 -1.04 -5.59 -4.71
N PHE A 219 -0.07 -4.69 -4.56
CA PHE A 219 0.18 -3.61 -5.50
C PHE A 219 1.40 -3.93 -6.36
N TYR A 220 1.17 -4.17 -7.66
CA TYR A 220 2.15 -4.68 -8.63
C TYR A 220 3.10 -5.73 -8.03
N PRO A 221 2.54 -6.79 -7.41
CA PRO A 221 3.32 -7.75 -6.64
C PRO A 221 4.20 -8.63 -7.51
N GLY A 222 5.33 -9.09 -6.95
CA GLY A 222 6.03 -10.26 -7.48
C GLY A 222 5.19 -11.52 -7.26
N ILE A 223 4.89 -12.27 -8.33
CA ILE A 223 4.15 -13.54 -8.23
C ILE A 223 5.13 -14.70 -8.44
N PRO A 224 5.38 -15.55 -7.43
CA PRO A 224 6.24 -16.72 -7.56
C PRO A 224 5.55 -17.80 -8.42
N ASP A 225 6.37 -18.66 -9.04
CA ASP A 225 5.87 -19.67 -9.97
C ASP A 225 5.05 -20.77 -9.26
N ASP A 226 5.32 -21.04 -8.00
CA ASP A 226 4.64 -22.02 -7.15
C ASP A 226 3.36 -21.50 -6.48
N VAL A 227 2.89 -20.29 -6.80
CA VAL A 227 1.71 -19.67 -6.16
C VAL A 227 0.45 -20.54 -6.25
N GLY A 228 0.31 -21.34 -7.33
CA GLY A 228 -0.79 -22.29 -7.46
C GLY A 228 -0.82 -23.32 -6.34
N GLN A 229 0.33 -23.89 -6.01
CA GLN A 229 0.47 -24.86 -4.92
C GLN A 229 0.16 -24.24 -3.56
N LEU A 230 0.54 -22.97 -3.34
CA LEU A 230 0.21 -22.25 -2.11
C LEU A 230 -1.31 -22.11 -1.92
N ILE A 231 -2.04 -21.81 -3.00
CA ILE A 231 -3.51 -21.73 -2.98
C ILE A 231 -4.12 -23.10 -2.69
N GLU A 232 -3.70 -24.13 -3.42
CA GLU A 232 -4.21 -25.50 -3.27
C GLU A 232 -4.02 -26.02 -1.85
N ASN A 233 -2.85 -25.82 -1.26
CA ASN A 233 -2.55 -26.22 0.12
C ASN A 233 -3.49 -25.58 1.17
N ARG A 234 -4.00 -24.37 0.87
CA ARG A 234 -4.90 -23.63 1.78
C ARG A 234 -6.37 -23.94 1.57
N THR A 235 -6.76 -24.36 0.36
CA THR A 235 -8.15 -24.57 -0.02
C THR A 235 -8.51 -26.06 -0.16
N ALA A 236 -7.53 -26.96 0.02
CA ALA A 236 -7.76 -28.40 -0.03
C ALA A 236 -8.79 -28.85 1.03
N PRO A 237 -9.69 -29.80 0.69
CA PRO A 237 -10.60 -30.38 1.66
C PRO A 237 -9.85 -30.95 2.87
N GLY A 238 -10.27 -30.60 4.09
CA GLY A 238 -9.59 -31.02 5.32
C GLY A 238 -8.38 -30.17 5.73
N SER A 239 -8.10 -29.08 5.02
CA SER A 239 -7.09 -28.11 5.47
C SER A 239 -7.42 -27.60 6.87
N ALA A 240 -6.49 -27.78 7.82
CA ALA A 240 -6.62 -27.28 9.17
C ALA A 240 -6.44 -25.75 9.29
N ALA A 241 -6.06 -25.09 8.19
CA ALA A 241 -5.85 -23.66 8.15
C ALA A 241 -7.15 -22.90 7.80
N PRO A 242 -7.39 -21.69 8.36
CA PRO A 242 -8.45 -20.81 7.90
C PRO A 242 -8.36 -20.58 6.39
N GLY A 243 -9.49 -20.36 5.72
CA GLY A 243 -9.51 -20.02 4.30
C GLY A 243 -8.62 -18.81 3.98
N ILE A 244 -8.39 -18.56 2.68
CA ILE A 244 -7.66 -17.38 2.23
C ILE A 244 -8.55 -16.15 2.40
N CYS A 245 -8.03 -15.08 3.00
CA CYS A 245 -8.74 -13.82 3.19
C CYS A 245 -9.05 -13.13 1.84
N PRO A 246 -9.98 -12.16 1.78
CA PRO A 246 -10.22 -11.36 0.59
C PRO A 246 -8.96 -10.66 0.09
N ILE A 247 -8.76 -10.62 -1.24
CA ILE A 247 -7.53 -10.09 -1.86
C ILE A 247 -7.87 -9.05 -2.93
N PHE A 248 -7.28 -7.87 -2.82
CA PHE A 248 -7.26 -6.85 -3.87
C PHE A 248 -5.92 -6.86 -4.61
N ILE A 249 -5.94 -6.81 -5.95
CA ILE A 249 -4.74 -6.83 -6.78
C ILE A 249 -4.78 -5.68 -7.77
N MET A 250 -3.68 -4.92 -7.89
CA MET A 250 -3.55 -3.94 -8.96
C MET A 250 -2.16 -3.94 -9.56
N ASN A 251 -2.08 -3.66 -10.85
CA ASN A 251 -0.82 -3.53 -11.59
C ASN A 251 -1.00 -2.75 -12.90
N ALA A 252 0.11 -2.44 -13.60
CA ALA A 252 0.09 -1.81 -14.90
C ALA A 252 0.43 -2.83 -16.00
N ARG A 253 -0.25 -2.74 -17.16
CA ARG A 253 -0.04 -3.60 -18.31
C ARG A 253 1.39 -3.51 -18.87
N ASP A 254 1.97 -2.32 -18.79
CA ASP A 254 3.32 -2.00 -19.28
C ASP A 254 4.43 -2.23 -18.24
N ASP A 255 4.11 -2.86 -17.12
CA ASP A 255 5.09 -3.27 -16.11
C ASP A 255 5.95 -4.42 -16.67
N LYS A 256 7.26 -4.15 -16.83
CA LYS A 256 8.22 -5.12 -17.31
C LYS A 256 8.91 -5.92 -16.21
N LEU A 257 8.81 -5.45 -14.96
CA LEU A 257 9.46 -6.08 -13.81
C LEU A 257 8.56 -7.13 -13.15
N THR A 258 7.28 -6.79 -12.96
CA THR A 258 6.25 -7.71 -12.47
C THR A 258 5.11 -7.79 -13.50
N PRO A 259 5.25 -8.66 -14.52
CA PRO A 259 4.34 -8.69 -15.66
C PRO A 259 2.88 -8.91 -15.26
N ALA A 260 1.98 -8.08 -15.82
CA ALA A 260 0.56 -8.15 -15.56
C ALA A 260 -0.06 -9.54 -15.84
N ALA A 261 0.49 -10.29 -16.79
CA ALA A 261 0.04 -11.64 -17.12
C ALA A 261 0.12 -12.59 -15.90
N LYS A 262 1.21 -12.54 -15.13
CA LYS A 262 1.33 -13.35 -13.89
C LYS A 262 0.27 -13.00 -12.85
N CYS A 263 -0.08 -11.72 -12.71
CA CYS A 263 -1.17 -11.29 -11.83
C CYS A 263 -2.55 -11.74 -12.34
N VAL A 264 -2.75 -11.79 -13.66
CA VAL A 264 -3.98 -12.33 -14.30
C VAL A 264 -4.14 -13.80 -13.95
N ASP A 265 -3.11 -14.61 -14.17
CA ASP A 265 -3.12 -16.05 -13.88
C ASP A 265 -3.33 -16.32 -12.38
N PHE A 266 -2.69 -15.54 -11.53
CA PHE A 266 -2.88 -15.62 -10.08
C PHE A 266 -4.33 -15.34 -9.69
N TYR A 267 -4.91 -14.26 -10.20
CA TYR A 267 -6.32 -13.91 -9.97
C TYR A 267 -7.27 -15.03 -10.42
N ALA A 268 -7.06 -15.60 -11.61
CA ALA A 268 -7.87 -16.70 -12.11
C ALA A 268 -7.80 -17.93 -11.19
N LYS A 269 -6.62 -18.25 -10.63
CA LYS A 269 -6.45 -19.34 -9.66
C LYS A 269 -7.19 -19.05 -8.35
N LEU A 270 -7.16 -17.80 -7.84
CA LEU A 270 -7.92 -17.41 -6.66
C LEU A 270 -9.42 -17.60 -6.87
N LEU A 271 -9.97 -17.13 -7.99
CA LEU A 271 -11.40 -17.32 -8.33
C LEU A 271 -11.77 -18.79 -8.41
N LYS A 272 -10.95 -19.62 -9.09
CA LYS A 272 -11.17 -21.07 -9.18
C LYS A 272 -11.20 -21.74 -7.80
N ALA A 273 -10.43 -21.21 -6.85
CA ALA A 273 -10.36 -21.69 -5.47
C ALA A 273 -11.48 -21.10 -4.56
N GLY A 274 -12.40 -20.30 -5.11
CA GLY A 274 -13.49 -19.68 -4.37
C GLY A 274 -13.07 -18.52 -3.46
N VAL A 275 -11.87 -17.97 -3.65
CA VAL A 275 -11.36 -16.83 -2.88
C VAL A 275 -12.02 -15.54 -3.38
N LYS A 276 -12.51 -14.72 -2.45
CA LYS A 276 -12.99 -13.36 -2.78
C LYS A 276 -11.81 -12.51 -3.24
N ALA A 277 -11.77 -12.14 -4.51
CA ALA A 277 -10.69 -11.34 -5.05
C ALA A 277 -11.19 -10.31 -6.05
N GLU A 278 -10.53 -9.15 -6.08
CA GLU A 278 -10.74 -8.09 -7.07
C GLU A 278 -9.42 -7.71 -7.71
N ARG A 279 -9.45 -7.34 -9.00
CA ARG A 279 -8.23 -7.00 -9.73
C ARG A 279 -8.42 -5.87 -10.72
N HIS A 280 -7.45 -4.93 -10.72
CA HIS A 280 -7.34 -3.82 -11.65
C HIS A 280 -6.06 -3.88 -12.49
N VAL A 281 -6.15 -3.63 -13.80
CA VAL A 281 -5.00 -3.51 -14.70
C VAL A 281 -5.05 -2.17 -15.40
N PHE A 282 -4.12 -1.30 -15.06
CA PHE A 282 -3.98 -0.01 -15.70
C PHE A 282 -3.21 -0.13 -17.01
N SER A 283 -3.62 0.62 -18.03
CA SER A 283 -2.98 0.56 -19.36
C SER A 283 -1.54 1.07 -19.38
N LYS A 284 -1.21 2.02 -18.49
CA LYS A 284 0.11 2.63 -18.31
C LYS A 284 0.40 2.87 -16.84
N GLY A 285 1.68 2.82 -16.47
CA GLY A 285 2.17 3.05 -15.10
C GLY A 285 3.59 2.55 -14.94
N ALA A 286 4.00 1.57 -15.74
CA ALA A 286 5.21 0.80 -15.55
C ALA A 286 5.32 0.23 -14.13
N HIS A 287 6.52 -0.07 -13.63
CA HIS A 287 6.72 -0.59 -12.27
C HIS A 287 6.92 0.53 -11.26
N GLY A 288 6.42 0.37 -10.03
CA GLY A 288 6.76 1.25 -8.91
C GLY A 288 6.12 2.64 -8.99
N PHE A 289 4.85 2.74 -9.40
CA PHE A 289 4.17 4.04 -9.53
C PHE A 289 3.60 4.60 -8.21
N GLY A 290 3.74 3.89 -7.06
CA GLY A 290 3.25 4.37 -5.77
C GLY A 290 1.79 4.81 -5.82
N LEU A 291 1.46 5.98 -5.30
CA LEU A 291 0.10 6.55 -5.38
C LEU A 291 -0.28 7.08 -6.77
N GLY A 292 0.59 6.90 -7.78
CA GLY A 292 0.40 7.44 -9.13
C GLY A 292 1.30 8.64 -9.35
N ASP A 293 2.50 8.38 -9.87
CA ASP A 293 3.58 9.37 -10.07
C ASP A 293 3.48 10.15 -11.39
N GLY A 294 2.30 10.12 -12.03
CA GLY A 294 2.04 10.80 -13.30
C GLY A 294 2.42 10.03 -14.56
N ARG A 295 3.09 8.86 -14.47
CA ARG A 295 3.40 8.00 -15.62
C ARG A 295 2.15 7.43 -16.30
N GLY A 296 1.06 7.26 -15.55
CA GLY A 296 -0.26 6.90 -16.07
C GLY A 296 -1.33 7.70 -15.35
N LYS A 297 -2.21 8.39 -16.08
CA LYS A 297 -3.28 9.20 -15.46
C LYS A 297 -4.26 8.35 -14.64
N SER A 298 -4.58 7.16 -15.11
CA SER A 298 -5.51 6.25 -14.41
C SER A 298 -4.89 5.59 -13.17
N THR A 299 -3.56 5.49 -13.07
CA THR A 299 -2.90 4.94 -11.89
C THR A 299 -3.12 5.78 -10.63
N ALA A 300 -3.40 7.07 -10.75
CA ALA A 300 -3.73 7.92 -9.61
C ALA A 300 -5.11 7.60 -8.97
N LEU A 301 -5.95 6.79 -9.64
CA LEU A 301 -7.29 6.43 -9.18
C LEU A 301 -7.32 5.17 -8.30
N TRP A 302 -6.24 4.39 -8.26
CA TRP A 302 -6.25 3.12 -7.56
C TRP A 302 -6.50 3.22 -6.05
N PRO A 303 -6.00 4.25 -5.33
CA PRO A 303 -6.23 4.31 -3.90
C PRO A 303 -7.73 4.43 -3.56
N ALA A 304 -8.47 5.22 -4.34
CA ALA A 304 -9.93 5.33 -4.19
C ALA A 304 -10.64 4.00 -4.51
N GLY A 305 -10.19 3.26 -5.55
CA GLY A 305 -10.69 1.92 -5.85
C GLY A 305 -10.42 0.92 -4.72
N PHE A 306 -9.24 0.97 -4.11
CA PHE A 306 -8.93 0.14 -2.95
C PHE A 306 -9.81 0.48 -1.73
N ALA A 307 -10.08 1.76 -1.47
CA ALA A 307 -10.98 2.17 -0.39
C ALA A 307 -12.42 1.71 -0.65
N ALA A 308 -12.92 1.81 -1.89
CA ALA A 308 -14.23 1.29 -2.28
C ALA A 308 -14.31 -0.23 -2.09
N TRP A 309 -13.27 -0.96 -2.51
CA TRP A 309 -13.21 -2.41 -2.28
C TRP A 309 -13.22 -2.79 -0.80
N LEU A 310 -12.61 -1.99 0.09
CA LEU A 310 -12.68 -2.22 1.54
C LEU A 310 -14.12 -2.07 2.06
N GLN A 311 -14.94 -1.18 1.48
CA GLN A 311 -16.38 -1.06 1.79
C GLN A 311 -17.14 -2.28 1.27
N ASP A 312 -16.99 -2.62 -0.02
CA ASP A 312 -17.65 -3.78 -0.66
C ASP A 312 -17.28 -5.12 0.01
N SER A 313 -16.15 -5.18 0.70
CA SER A 313 -15.67 -6.35 1.45
C SER A 313 -16.08 -6.33 2.93
N ASP A 314 -16.98 -5.43 3.37
CA ASP A 314 -17.45 -5.25 4.75
C ASP A 314 -16.33 -4.87 5.76
N MET A 315 -15.17 -4.45 5.28
CA MET A 315 -14.09 -3.99 6.16
C MET A 315 -14.40 -2.59 6.70
N ILE A 316 -14.88 -1.68 5.87
CA ILE A 316 -15.33 -0.34 6.26
C ILE A 316 -16.86 -0.31 6.20
N GLN A 317 -17.53 0.14 7.26
CA GLN A 317 -18.99 0.34 7.26
C GLN A 317 -19.29 1.76 6.74
N ASP A 318 -20.32 1.88 5.93
CA ASP A 318 -20.91 3.17 5.58
C ASP A 318 -21.46 3.83 6.85
N LYS A 319 -21.14 5.12 7.02
CA LYS A 319 -21.64 5.91 8.15
C LYS A 319 -23.00 6.46 7.83
#